data_d30214f13983d5ec449af42f0aac1521
#
_entry.id   d30214f13983d5ec449af42f0aac1521
#
_cell.length_a   1.000
_cell.length_b   1.000
_cell.length_c   1.000
_cell.angle_alpha   90.00
_cell.angle_beta   90.00
_cell.angle_gamma   90.00
#
_symmetry.space_group_name_H-M   'P 1'
#
loop_
_entity.id
_entity.type
_entity.pdbx_description
1 polymer ?
#
loop_
_entity_poly.entity_id
_entity_poly.type
_entity_poly.pdbx_seq_one_letter_code
_entity_poly.pdbx_strand_id
1 'polypeptide(L)'
;MTRHPAGIATSIAVLTLLLTGCTVTAQPEPEDYTGTWVLEGADGDRATEFTVSADRTYTARNIPLDLACRTGNAATSPPGCANGDSANFSGRWKVADGDSTGIRFYFDDHFVRQGYPTSGALGFYSGSLDVPRPDYLFVRSSSD
;
A
#
# COMPACT_ATOMS: atom_id res chain seq x y z
N MET A 1 -0.85 2.89 -85.59
CA MET A 1 -0.41 3.90 -84.64
C MET A 1 -1.26 3.76 -83.37
N THR A 2 -0.77 3.00 -82.38
CA THR A 2 -1.51 2.70 -81.16
C THR A 2 -0.65 3.19 -79.98
N ARG A 3 -1.15 4.22 -79.29
CA ARG A 3 -0.51 4.76 -78.08
C ARG A 3 -1.05 4.07 -76.85
N HIS A 4 -0.18 3.48 -76.07
CA HIS A 4 -0.44 2.93 -74.70
C HIS A 4 -0.33 4.10 -73.70
N PRO A 5 -1.25 4.24 -72.76
CA PRO A 5 -1.03 5.09 -71.60
C PRO A 5 -0.36 4.31 -70.48
N ALA A 6 0.71 4.90 -69.92
CA ALA A 6 1.41 4.40 -68.75
C ALA A 6 0.60 4.61 -67.48
N GLY A 7 0.29 3.56 -66.76
CA GLY A 7 -0.38 3.64 -65.46
C GLY A 7 0.63 3.94 -64.37
N ILE A 8 0.43 4.99 -63.61
CA ILE A 8 1.20 5.39 -62.42
C ILE A 8 0.60 4.66 -61.24
N ALA A 9 1.35 3.68 -60.70
CA ALA A 9 1.00 3.00 -59.46
C ALA A 9 1.46 3.87 -58.26
N THR A 10 0.50 4.48 -57.57
CA THR A 10 0.74 5.24 -56.35
C THR A 10 0.76 4.29 -55.17
N SER A 11 1.97 3.97 -54.65
CA SER A 11 2.15 3.19 -53.43
C SER A 11 1.84 4.06 -52.21
N ILE A 12 0.74 3.81 -51.52
CA ILE A 12 0.40 4.44 -50.24
C ILE A 12 1.13 3.64 -49.15
N ALA A 13 2.21 4.20 -48.61
CA ALA A 13 2.87 3.70 -47.44
C ALA A 13 2.05 4.05 -46.19
N VAL A 14 1.36 3.07 -45.60
CA VAL A 14 0.67 3.21 -44.33
C VAL A 14 1.69 3.17 -43.21
N LEU A 15 2.04 4.34 -42.67
CA LEU A 15 2.93 4.49 -41.50
C LEU A 15 2.11 4.19 -40.24
N THR A 16 2.19 2.97 -39.73
CA THR A 16 1.58 2.56 -38.47
C THR A 16 2.45 3.12 -37.32
N LEU A 17 2.01 4.24 -36.72
CA LEU A 17 2.57 4.74 -35.47
C LEU A 17 2.20 3.76 -34.35
N LEU A 18 3.16 2.97 -33.90
CA LEU A 18 3.08 2.22 -32.64
C LEU A 18 3.19 3.23 -31.48
N LEU A 19 2.06 3.69 -30.99
CA LEU A 19 1.97 4.39 -29.70
C LEU A 19 2.30 3.36 -28.59
N THR A 20 3.58 3.23 -28.24
CA THR A 20 3.98 2.61 -26.99
C THR A 20 3.54 3.52 -25.85
N GLY A 21 2.31 3.33 -25.39
CA GLY A 21 1.79 4.01 -24.21
C GLY A 21 2.64 3.57 -23.02
N CYS A 22 3.44 4.49 -22.46
CA CYS A 22 3.97 4.34 -21.12
C CYS A 22 2.75 4.22 -20.20
N THR A 23 2.48 3.03 -19.67
CA THR A 23 1.53 2.86 -18.57
C THR A 23 2.16 3.52 -17.35
N VAL A 24 1.79 4.79 -17.13
CA VAL A 24 2.05 5.44 -15.85
C VAL A 24 1.25 4.64 -14.83
N THR A 25 1.92 3.88 -13.99
CA THR A 25 1.29 3.20 -12.85
C THR A 25 0.71 4.31 -11.98
N ALA A 26 -0.62 4.40 -11.92
CA ALA A 26 -1.28 5.41 -11.10
C ALA A 26 -0.81 5.24 -9.65
N GLN A 27 -0.40 6.36 -9.03
CA GLN A 27 -0.04 6.35 -7.63
C GLN A 27 -1.31 6.03 -6.82
N PRO A 28 -1.25 5.14 -5.81
CA PRO A 28 -2.42 4.79 -5.02
C PRO A 28 -3.04 6.04 -4.39
N GLU A 29 -4.35 6.18 -4.56
CA GLU A 29 -5.11 7.26 -3.98
C GLU A 29 -5.46 6.96 -2.51
N PRO A 30 -5.78 7.96 -1.70
CA PRO A 30 -6.13 7.75 -0.29
C PRO A 30 -7.27 6.75 -0.07
N GLU A 31 -8.25 6.75 -0.97
CA GLU A 31 -9.42 5.86 -0.91
C GLU A 31 -9.02 4.39 -1.04
N ASP A 32 -7.92 4.10 -1.72
CA ASP A 32 -7.40 2.75 -1.88
C ASP A 32 -6.97 2.12 -0.55
N TYR A 33 -6.71 2.94 0.46
CA TYR A 33 -6.29 2.48 1.78
C TYR A 33 -7.41 2.40 2.81
N THR A 34 -8.57 3.01 2.56
CA THR A 34 -9.69 3.01 3.51
C THR A 34 -10.33 1.63 3.64
N GLY A 35 -10.77 1.29 4.84
CA GLY A 35 -11.38 0.01 5.17
C GLY A 35 -10.63 -0.75 6.28
N THR A 36 -11.06 -1.97 6.52
CA THR A 36 -10.47 -2.84 7.54
C THR A 36 -9.47 -3.79 6.89
N TRP A 37 -8.28 -3.85 7.45
CA TRP A 37 -7.16 -4.70 7.03
C TRP A 37 -6.84 -5.67 8.15
N VAL A 38 -6.92 -6.96 7.88
CA VAL A 38 -6.73 -8.04 8.85
C VAL A 38 -5.45 -8.79 8.52
N LEU A 39 -4.68 -9.15 9.53
CA LEU A 39 -3.48 -9.96 9.36
C LEU A 39 -3.85 -11.30 8.74
N GLU A 40 -3.15 -11.68 7.68
CA GLU A 40 -3.38 -12.95 7.00
C GLU A 40 -3.23 -14.14 7.96
N GLY A 41 -4.24 -15.01 8.01
CA GLY A 41 -4.27 -16.16 8.91
C GLY A 41 -4.69 -15.86 10.35
N ALA A 42 -5.06 -14.61 10.68
CA ALA A 42 -5.63 -14.27 11.98
C ALA A 42 -7.16 -14.37 11.92
N ASP A 43 -7.71 -15.26 12.72
CA ASP A 43 -9.15 -15.51 12.75
C ASP A 43 -9.76 -15.20 14.14
N GLY A 44 -11.05 -14.83 14.15
CA GLY A 44 -11.89 -14.72 15.34
C GLY A 44 -11.72 -13.42 16.14
N ASP A 45 -12.18 -13.44 17.39
CA ASP A 45 -12.30 -12.26 18.28
C ASP A 45 -10.97 -11.57 18.62
N ARG A 46 -9.84 -12.20 18.30
CA ARG A 46 -8.50 -11.67 18.50
C ARG A 46 -7.79 -11.33 17.20
N ALA A 47 -8.54 -11.08 16.14
CA ALA A 47 -7.96 -10.68 14.87
C ALA A 47 -7.03 -9.46 15.07
N THR A 48 -5.87 -9.54 14.47
CA THR A 48 -4.93 -8.42 14.37
C THR A 48 -5.38 -7.56 13.19
N GLU A 49 -5.76 -6.31 13.45
CA GLU A 49 -6.38 -5.49 12.41
C GLU A 49 -6.04 -4.01 12.49
N PHE A 50 -6.10 -3.35 11.33
CA PHE A 50 -6.16 -1.90 11.18
C PHE A 50 -7.47 -1.52 10.51
N THR A 51 -8.22 -0.58 11.09
CA THR A 51 -9.34 0.09 10.43
C THR A 51 -8.91 1.48 10.03
N VAL A 52 -8.84 1.75 8.75
CA VAL A 52 -8.37 3.01 8.14
C VAL A 52 -9.57 3.79 7.64
N SER A 53 -9.78 5.00 8.16
CA SER A 53 -10.94 5.84 7.87
C SER A 53 -10.62 6.96 6.89
N ALA A 54 -11.61 7.40 6.12
CA ALA A 54 -11.45 8.46 5.11
C ALA A 54 -11.08 9.82 5.74
N ASP A 55 -11.40 10.06 7.00
CA ASP A 55 -11.06 11.27 7.76
C ASP A 55 -9.58 11.33 8.20
N ARG A 56 -8.75 10.41 7.71
CA ARG A 56 -7.32 10.30 8.04
C ARG A 56 -7.03 9.80 9.45
N THR A 57 -8.00 9.21 10.11
CA THR A 57 -7.80 8.47 11.35
C THR A 57 -7.69 6.98 11.10
N TYR A 58 -7.13 6.26 12.05
CA TYR A 58 -7.13 4.80 12.06
C TYR A 58 -7.26 4.27 13.49
N THR A 59 -7.72 3.03 13.59
CA THR A 59 -7.64 2.23 14.81
C THR A 59 -6.85 0.97 14.52
N ALA A 60 -6.07 0.52 15.51
CA ALA A 60 -5.24 -0.67 15.45
C ALA A 60 -5.57 -1.57 16.65
N ARG A 61 -5.80 -2.85 16.40
CA ARG A 61 -6.18 -3.84 17.41
C ARG A 61 -5.28 -5.05 17.36
N ASN A 62 -4.87 -5.51 18.53
CA ASN A 62 -4.02 -6.70 18.72
C ASN A 62 -2.75 -6.70 17.87
N ILE A 63 -2.13 -5.53 17.69
CA ILE A 63 -0.93 -5.40 16.86
C ILE A 63 0.27 -6.00 17.59
N PRO A 64 1.06 -6.87 16.94
CA PRO A 64 2.31 -7.40 17.50
C PRO A 64 3.25 -6.28 17.97
N LEU A 65 3.94 -6.48 19.08
CA LEU A 65 4.75 -5.43 19.71
C LEU A 65 5.92 -4.98 18.83
N ASP A 66 6.54 -5.86 18.09
CA ASP A 66 7.62 -5.54 17.16
C ASP A 66 7.16 -4.73 15.95
N LEU A 67 5.86 -4.81 15.61
CA LEU A 67 5.23 -3.96 14.61
C LEU A 67 4.79 -2.61 15.19
N ALA A 68 4.20 -2.60 16.39
CA ALA A 68 3.64 -1.39 17.01
C ALA A 68 4.68 -0.52 17.70
N CYS A 69 5.72 -1.14 18.32
CA CYS A 69 6.59 -0.44 19.25
C CYS A 69 7.92 -0.05 18.60
N ARG A 70 8.32 1.21 18.82
CA ARG A 70 9.64 1.66 18.39
C ARG A 70 10.69 1.17 19.40
N THR A 71 11.72 0.55 18.88
CA THR A 71 12.86 0.13 19.70
C THR A 71 13.50 1.36 20.38
N GLY A 72 13.55 1.35 21.70
CA GLY A 72 14.32 2.32 22.49
C GLY A 72 13.60 3.61 22.91
N ASN A 73 12.30 3.82 22.59
CA ASN A 73 11.60 5.03 23.02
C ASN A 73 10.16 4.76 23.47
N ALA A 74 10.00 4.37 24.73
CA ALA A 74 8.70 4.08 25.33
C ALA A 74 7.76 5.31 25.37
N ALA A 75 8.30 6.54 25.45
CA ALA A 75 7.51 7.76 25.55
C ALA A 75 6.77 8.12 24.24
N THR A 76 7.22 7.61 23.10
CA THR A 76 6.63 7.85 21.78
C THR A 76 6.01 6.59 21.17
N SER A 77 5.93 5.51 21.95
CA SER A 77 5.33 4.25 21.54
C SER A 77 3.86 4.20 21.95
N PRO A 78 3.01 3.50 21.19
CA PRO A 78 1.62 3.29 21.54
C PRO A 78 1.44 2.61 22.91
N PRO A 79 0.27 2.78 23.58
CA PRO A 79 -0.09 2.03 24.77
C PRO A 79 0.00 0.52 24.53
N GLY A 80 0.46 -0.23 25.54
CA GLY A 80 0.68 -1.68 25.46
C GLY A 80 2.13 -2.08 25.19
N CYS A 81 2.94 -1.16 24.64
CA CYS A 81 4.34 -1.45 24.34
C CYS A 81 5.23 -1.74 25.55
N ALA A 82 4.81 -1.31 26.73
CA ALA A 82 5.61 -1.50 27.94
C ALA A 82 5.37 -2.85 28.63
N ASN A 83 4.14 -3.38 28.60
CA ASN A 83 3.75 -4.50 29.47
C ASN A 83 2.71 -5.44 28.84
N GLY A 84 2.50 -5.41 27.52
CA GLY A 84 1.50 -6.23 26.84
C GLY A 84 2.08 -7.32 25.95
N ASP A 85 1.24 -8.21 25.47
CA ASP A 85 1.54 -9.17 24.41
C ASP A 85 1.24 -8.59 23.03
N SER A 86 0.37 -7.59 22.98
CA SER A 86 -0.02 -6.83 21.78
C SER A 86 -0.41 -5.39 22.14
N ALA A 87 -0.47 -4.52 21.16
CA ALA A 87 -0.86 -3.13 21.32
C ALA A 87 -2.20 -2.84 20.66
N ASN A 88 -3.02 -2.01 21.36
CA ASN A 88 -4.26 -1.44 20.83
C ASN A 88 -4.13 0.09 20.90
N PHE A 89 -4.28 0.76 19.77
CA PHE A 89 -4.09 2.20 19.70
C PHE A 89 -4.83 2.80 18.49
N SER A 90 -4.91 4.11 18.46
CA SER A 90 -5.46 4.85 17.33
C SER A 90 -4.56 6.03 17.01
N GLY A 91 -4.72 6.59 15.85
CA GLY A 91 -3.92 7.73 15.44
C GLY A 91 -4.34 8.27 14.09
N ARG A 92 -3.38 8.88 13.42
CA ARG A 92 -3.57 9.47 12.09
C ARG A 92 -2.74 8.74 11.05
N TRP A 93 -3.24 8.76 9.82
CA TRP A 93 -2.51 8.20 8.70
C TRP A 93 -2.40 9.19 7.55
N LYS A 94 -1.42 8.98 6.69
CA LYS A 94 -1.27 9.68 5.41
C LYS A 94 -0.66 8.76 4.37
N VAL A 95 -0.90 9.05 3.10
CA VAL A 95 -0.19 8.43 1.99
C VAL A 95 1.29 8.82 2.08
N ALA A 96 2.19 7.90 1.78
CA ALA A 96 3.62 8.19 1.75
C ALA A 96 3.95 9.15 0.60
N ASP A 97 4.80 10.12 0.86
CA ASP A 97 5.20 11.16 -0.10
C ASP A 97 6.47 10.78 -0.87
N GLY A 98 6.65 11.37 -2.04
CA GLY A 98 7.85 11.25 -2.86
C GLY A 98 7.99 9.87 -3.51
N ASP A 99 9.21 9.34 -3.54
CA ASP A 99 9.52 8.03 -4.15
C ASP A 99 9.03 6.84 -3.31
N SER A 100 8.49 7.11 -2.12
CA SER A 100 7.93 6.09 -1.24
C SER A 100 6.49 5.79 -1.63
N THR A 101 6.13 4.53 -1.68
CA THR A 101 4.73 4.08 -1.87
C THR A 101 4.17 3.58 -0.55
N GLY A 102 2.84 3.72 -0.39
CA GLY A 102 2.14 3.11 0.74
C GLY A 102 1.49 4.10 1.69
N ILE A 103 1.21 3.62 2.88
CA ILE A 103 0.50 4.33 3.94
C ILE A 103 1.37 4.43 5.19
N ARG A 104 1.48 5.64 5.76
CA ARG A 104 2.20 5.89 7.01
C ARG A 104 1.23 6.09 8.14
N PHE A 105 1.49 5.39 9.24
CA PHE A 105 0.72 5.46 10.48
C PHE A 105 1.47 6.27 11.52
N TYR A 106 0.74 7.13 12.23
CA TYR A 106 1.26 8.01 13.27
C TYR A 106 0.44 7.84 14.55
N PHE A 107 1.13 7.77 15.68
CA PHE A 107 0.54 7.80 17.02
C PHE A 107 1.06 9.05 17.73
N ASP A 108 0.17 9.90 18.23
CA ASP A 108 0.53 11.18 18.88
C ASP A 108 1.57 11.98 18.07
N ASP A 109 1.31 12.13 16.76
CA ASP A 109 2.18 12.76 15.76
C ASP A 109 3.57 12.09 15.54
N HIS A 110 3.85 10.99 16.22
CA HIS A 110 5.05 10.21 16.00
C HIS A 110 4.82 9.10 14.98
N PHE A 111 5.77 8.97 14.04
CA PHE A 111 5.74 7.89 13.05
C PHE A 111 5.84 6.53 13.74
N VAL A 112 4.89 5.64 13.45
CA VAL A 112 4.88 4.26 13.96
C VAL A 112 5.44 3.32 12.90
N ARG A 113 4.73 3.17 11.78
CA ARG A 113 5.11 2.25 10.70
C ARG A 113 4.60 2.75 9.35
N GLN A 114 5.20 2.18 8.30
CA GLN A 114 4.72 2.30 6.94
C GLN A 114 4.27 0.94 6.44
N GLY A 115 3.05 0.89 5.87
CA GLY A 115 2.54 -0.25 5.12
C GLY A 115 2.80 -0.05 3.63
N TYR A 116 3.29 -1.08 2.97
CA TYR A 116 3.63 -1.08 1.54
C TYR A 116 2.60 -1.88 0.75
N PRO A 117 2.02 -1.33 -0.33
CA PRO A 117 1.10 -2.08 -1.17
C PRO A 117 1.81 -3.30 -1.78
N THR A 118 1.15 -4.45 -1.71
CA THR A 118 1.67 -5.69 -2.26
C THR A 118 0.52 -6.57 -2.74
N SER A 119 0.29 -6.69 -4.04
CA SER A 119 -0.74 -7.57 -4.64
C SER A 119 -2.12 -7.50 -3.99
N GLY A 120 -2.63 -6.29 -3.67
CA GLY A 120 -3.94 -6.08 -3.03
C GLY A 120 -3.94 -6.20 -1.51
N ALA A 121 -2.77 -6.34 -0.90
CA ALA A 121 -2.55 -6.37 0.54
C ALA A 121 -1.64 -5.23 0.99
N LEU A 122 -1.46 -5.05 2.29
CA LEU A 122 -0.47 -4.17 2.91
C LEU A 122 0.59 -5.02 3.61
N GLY A 123 1.83 -4.90 3.15
CA GLY A 123 2.99 -5.53 3.76
C GLY A 123 3.67 -4.63 4.77
N PHE A 124 4.05 -5.17 5.93
CA PHE A 124 4.82 -4.46 6.94
C PHE A 124 6.11 -5.20 7.25
N TYR A 125 7.16 -4.42 7.45
CA TYR A 125 8.49 -4.92 7.80
C TYR A 125 8.84 -4.48 9.21
N SER A 126 9.18 -5.42 10.08
CA SER A 126 9.65 -5.14 11.43
C SER A 126 11.15 -4.80 11.48
N GLY A 127 11.89 -5.24 10.48
CA GLY A 127 13.33 -5.06 10.32
C GLY A 127 13.75 -4.38 9.01
N SER A 128 14.68 -4.98 8.29
CA SER A 128 15.19 -4.46 7.01
C SER A 128 14.18 -4.61 5.88
N LEU A 129 14.14 -3.62 4.97
CA LEU A 129 13.37 -3.69 3.73
C LEU A 129 14.05 -4.54 2.64
N ASP A 130 15.28 -5.01 2.87
CA ASP A 130 16.03 -5.81 1.90
C ASP A 130 15.58 -7.28 1.85
N VAL A 131 14.63 -7.66 2.70
CA VAL A 131 14.05 -9.01 2.66
C VAL A 131 12.99 -9.13 1.58
N PRO A 132 12.88 -10.29 0.89
CA PRO A 132 12.01 -10.44 -0.27
C PRO A 132 10.50 -10.45 0.06
N ARG A 133 10.15 -10.59 1.33
CA ARG A 133 8.75 -10.65 1.80
C ARG A 133 8.57 -9.83 3.06
N PRO A 134 7.41 -9.19 3.24
CA PRO A 134 7.06 -8.54 4.50
C PRO A 134 6.92 -9.57 5.62
N ASP A 135 7.23 -9.16 6.86
CA ASP A 135 7.04 -9.99 8.05
C ASP A 135 5.55 -10.15 8.38
N TYR A 136 4.75 -9.15 8.05
CA TYR A 136 3.30 -9.12 8.27
C TYR A 136 2.60 -8.73 6.98
N LEU A 137 1.60 -9.51 6.61
CA LEU A 137 0.75 -9.24 5.45
C LEU A 137 -0.69 -9.04 5.91
N PHE A 138 -1.23 -7.86 5.67
CA PHE A 138 -2.61 -7.51 5.99
C PHE A 138 -3.44 -7.51 4.70
N VAL A 139 -4.49 -8.29 4.69
CA VAL A 139 -5.45 -8.35 3.60
C VAL A 139 -6.69 -7.55 3.94
N ARG A 140 -7.35 -7.01 2.94
CA ARG A 140 -8.60 -6.28 3.15
C ARG A 140 -9.67 -7.25 3.63
N SER A 141 -10.32 -6.93 4.74
CA SER A 141 -11.51 -7.67 5.16
C SER A 141 -12.59 -7.50 4.11
N SER A 142 -13.12 -8.62 3.59
CA SER A 142 -14.36 -8.59 2.83
C SER A 142 -15.47 -8.29 3.85
N SER A 143 -15.97 -7.05 3.85
CA SER A 143 -17.22 -6.74 4.56
C SER A 143 -18.33 -7.50 3.83
N ASP A 144 -18.91 -8.49 4.47
CA ASP A 144 -20.20 -9.06 4.07
C ASP A 144 -21.30 -8.03 4.26
#